data_6e4763b210a7468f2ca29bee3f3a44c2
#
_entry.id   6e4763b210a7468f2ca29bee3f3a44c2
#
_cell.length_a   1.000
_cell.length_b   1.000
_cell.length_c   1.000
_cell.angle_alpha   90.00
_cell.angle_beta   90.00
_cell.angle_gamma   90.00
#
_symmetry.space_group_name_H-M   'P 1'
#
loop_
_entity.id
_entity.type
_entity.pdbx_description
1 polymer ?
#
loop_
_entity_poly.entity_id
_entity_poly.type
_entity_poly.pdbx_seq_one_letter_code
_entity_poly.pdbx_strand_id
1 'polypeptide(L)'
;MVDMSRYNKLRINPDRYNYDLATNLPLRRTFWRIADKTVLFDNKTYCILAMDIENFHLINKWYGRETGDELLIEIGEALKNIDAVYGTISGYMGGDNFCVIFEENDDIINIIREKISGIVNGYRGHDITRAYFGAYKTADKDITTGEMCDYAYGALEIAKQRPDKDICWYDESMVREQEAEAKLMPEICSAMDNGEFTFYLQPKCILQTGKIIGSEALVRWISPEKGFISPGQFIPLLEKNGFINKLDVYIWDKVCQTIRRWLDEGRTVLPISINVSRADIYSMD
;
A
#
# COMPACT_ATOMS: atom_id res chain seq x y z
N MET A 1 46.18 34.32 -24.84
CA MET A 1 46.34 32.85 -24.88
C MET A 1 45.77 32.34 -23.53
N VAL A 2 44.50 31.93 -23.53
CA VAL A 2 43.79 31.48 -22.29
C VAL A 2 44.25 30.08 -22.05
N ASP A 3 44.76 29.83 -20.82
CA ASP A 3 45.30 28.55 -20.41
C ASP A 3 44.17 27.48 -20.32
N MET A 4 44.09 26.64 -21.35
CA MET A 4 43.13 25.51 -21.45
C MET A 4 43.46 24.33 -20.52
N SER A 5 44.51 24.41 -19.72
CA SER A 5 44.94 23.31 -18.81
C SER A 5 44.02 23.16 -17.58
N ARG A 6 43.25 24.19 -17.22
CA ARG A 6 42.30 24.15 -16.08
C ARG A 6 40.94 23.52 -16.40
N TYR A 7 40.56 23.38 -17.68
CA TYR A 7 39.30 22.79 -18.09
C TYR A 7 39.31 21.25 -18.17
N ASN A 8 40.48 20.64 -18.10
CA ASN A 8 40.62 19.17 -18.22
C ASN A 8 40.54 18.41 -16.87
N LYS A 9 40.27 19.08 -15.74
CA LYS A 9 40.16 18.42 -14.41
C LYS A 9 38.74 18.08 -13.96
N LEU A 10 37.72 18.42 -14.75
CA LEU A 10 36.36 17.98 -14.54
C LEU A 10 35.95 16.97 -15.63
N ARG A 11 36.72 15.93 -15.83
CA ARG A 11 36.14 14.68 -16.36
C ARG A 11 35.27 14.11 -15.24
N ILE A 12 34.05 14.58 -15.17
CA ILE A 12 32.96 13.94 -14.46
C ILE A 12 32.88 12.55 -15.07
N ASN A 13 33.31 11.54 -14.29
CA ASN A 13 33.20 10.14 -14.72
C ASN A 13 31.69 9.89 -14.95
N PRO A 14 31.22 9.66 -16.17
CA PRO A 14 29.79 9.47 -16.44
C PRO A 14 29.21 8.29 -15.67
N ASP A 15 30.04 7.37 -15.19
CA ASP A 15 29.62 6.23 -14.39
C ASP A 15 29.25 6.60 -12.94
N ARG A 16 29.72 7.74 -12.41
CA ARG A 16 29.36 8.21 -11.05
C ARG A 16 27.88 8.57 -10.90
N TYR A 17 27.19 8.88 -12.00
CA TYR A 17 25.75 9.19 -11.98
C TYR A 17 24.84 7.97 -12.22
N ASN A 18 25.42 6.80 -12.39
CA ASN A 18 24.71 5.57 -12.66
C ASN A 18 24.49 4.70 -11.42
N TYR A 19 25.21 4.98 -10.34
CA TYR A 19 25.19 4.22 -9.08
C TYR A 19 24.97 5.15 -7.90
N ASP A 20 24.22 4.67 -6.91
CA ASP A 20 24.07 5.38 -5.65
C ASP A 20 25.37 5.39 -4.85
N LEU A 21 25.71 6.53 -4.23
CA LEU A 21 27.00 6.70 -3.55
C LEU A 21 27.07 5.95 -2.23
N ALA A 22 25.94 5.76 -1.54
CA ALA A 22 25.87 5.08 -0.25
C ALA A 22 25.81 3.56 -0.45
N THR A 23 24.82 3.06 -1.16
CA THR A 23 24.59 1.62 -1.36
C THR A 23 25.51 1.01 -2.41
N ASN A 24 26.05 1.83 -3.31
CA ASN A 24 26.82 1.42 -4.49
C ASN A 24 26.07 0.43 -5.39
N LEU A 25 24.73 0.55 -5.41
CA LEU A 25 23.84 -0.18 -6.32
C LEU A 25 23.51 0.70 -7.55
N PRO A 26 23.18 0.10 -8.70
CA PRO A 26 22.65 0.82 -9.85
C PRO A 26 21.43 1.65 -9.46
N LEU A 27 21.41 2.91 -9.86
CA LEU A 27 20.22 3.75 -9.77
C LEU A 27 19.14 3.28 -10.75
N ARG A 28 17.87 3.61 -10.50
CA ARG A 28 16.68 3.17 -11.24
C ARG A 28 16.89 3.01 -12.76
N ARG A 29 17.34 4.04 -13.45
CA ARG A 29 17.54 3.99 -14.92
C ARG A 29 18.64 3.02 -15.34
N THR A 30 19.68 2.91 -14.54
CA THR A 30 20.80 1.99 -14.83
C THR A 30 20.38 0.56 -14.55
N PHE A 31 19.66 0.32 -13.47
CA PHE A 31 19.05 -0.97 -13.15
C PHE A 31 18.14 -1.45 -14.30
N TRP A 32 17.19 -0.64 -14.75
CA TRP A 32 16.32 -1.01 -15.88
C TRP A 32 17.11 -1.36 -17.13
N ARG A 33 18.11 -0.54 -17.50
CA ARG A 33 18.94 -0.80 -18.68
C ARG A 33 19.73 -2.10 -18.60
N ILE A 34 20.19 -2.50 -17.40
CA ILE A 34 20.90 -3.76 -17.19
C ILE A 34 19.91 -4.91 -17.24
N ALA A 35 18.79 -4.79 -16.54
CA ALA A 35 17.75 -5.80 -16.45
C ALA A 35 17.07 -6.08 -17.79
N ASP A 36 16.74 -5.05 -18.59
CA ASP A 36 16.18 -5.21 -19.93
C ASP A 36 17.09 -6.05 -20.83
N LYS A 37 18.41 -5.81 -20.78
CA LYS A 37 19.37 -6.62 -21.53
C LYS A 37 19.38 -8.09 -21.10
N THR A 38 19.11 -8.37 -19.83
CA THR A 38 19.08 -9.72 -19.31
C THR A 38 17.78 -10.43 -19.67
N VAL A 39 16.63 -9.76 -19.46
CA VAL A 39 15.31 -10.36 -19.65
C VAL A 39 14.94 -10.52 -21.13
N LEU A 40 15.24 -9.51 -21.97
CA LEU A 40 14.82 -9.51 -23.37
C LEU A 40 15.60 -10.49 -24.27
N PHE A 41 16.82 -10.86 -23.86
CA PHE A 41 17.67 -11.74 -24.68
C PHE A 41 17.64 -13.21 -24.26
N ASP A 42 16.95 -13.53 -23.16
CA ASP A 42 16.86 -14.90 -22.65
C ASP A 42 15.41 -15.43 -22.72
N ASN A 43 15.28 -16.71 -22.99
CA ASN A 43 13.98 -17.42 -23.06
C ASN A 43 13.53 -17.93 -21.68
N LYS A 44 14.07 -17.37 -20.61
CA LYS A 44 13.78 -17.77 -19.23
C LYS A 44 12.67 -16.92 -18.63
N THR A 45 12.11 -17.43 -17.56
CA THR A 45 11.18 -16.69 -16.70
C THR A 45 11.98 -15.97 -15.62
N TYR A 46 11.67 -14.71 -15.42
CA TYR A 46 12.30 -13.87 -14.40
C TYR A 46 11.29 -13.43 -13.36
N CYS A 47 11.78 -13.21 -12.14
CA CYS A 47 11.03 -12.57 -11.09
C CYS A 47 11.64 -11.19 -10.78
N ILE A 48 10.80 -10.23 -10.50
CA ILE A 48 11.17 -8.96 -9.88
C ILE A 48 10.63 -8.95 -8.47
N LEU A 49 11.49 -8.57 -7.51
CA LEU A 49 11.15 -8.34 -6.12
C LEU A 49 11.40 -6.88 -5.80
N ALA A 50 10.34 -6.12 -5.55
CA ALA A 50 10.40 -4.79 -4.98
C ALA A 50 10.41 -4.90 -3.45
N MET A 51 11.13 -4.02 -2.78
CA MET A 51 11.18 -3.99 -1.31
C MET A 51 11.22 -2.56 -0.78
N ASP A 52 10.69 -2.40 0.44
CA ASP A 52 10.56 -1.13 1.15
C ASP A 52 10.71 -1.38 2.65
N ILE A 53 11.14 -0.34 3.38
CA ILE A 53 11.33 -0.39 4.82
C ILE A 53 10.24 0.44 5.50
N GLU A 54 9.28 -0.23 6.12
CA GLU A 54 8.25 0.45 6.90
C GLU A 54 8.87 1.33 7.99
N ASN A 55 8.35 2.55 8.12
CA ASN A 55 8.78 3.52 9.12
C ASN A 55 10.25 3.99 9.01
N PHE A 56 10.91 3.83 7.86
CA PHE A 56 12.28 4.31 7.66
C PHE A 56 12.46 5.79 8.03
N HIS A 57 11.46 6.62 7.76
CA HIS A 57 11.48 8.04 8.12
C HIS A 57 11.58 8.27 9.64
N LEU A 58 11.08 7.33 10.48
CA LEU A 58 11.21 7.41 11.94
C LEU A 58 12.64 7.11 12.39
N ILE A 59 13.36 6.20 11.70
CA ILE A 59 14.80 6.00 11.95
C ILE A 59 15.53 7.31 11.74
N ASN A 60 15.32 7.97 10.59
CA ASN A 60 15.94 9.24 10.27
C ASN A 60 15.58 10.35 11.29
N LYS A 61 14.35 10.37 11.76
CA LYS A 61 13.85 11.37 12.71
C LYS A 61 14.38 11.16 14.12
N TRP A 62 14.48 9.91 14.59
CA TRP A 62 14.82 9.60 15.99
C TRP A 62 16.30 9.35 16.20
N TYR A 63 16.99 8.78 15.19
CA TYR A 63 18.41 8.39 15.31
C TYR A 63 19.34 9.15 14.38
N GLY A 64 18.80 10.07 13.58
CA GLY A 64 19.56 10.88 12.63
C GLY A 64 19.70 10.21 11.25
N ARG A 65 19.98 11.05 10.24
CA ARG A 65 20.13 10.60 8.86
C ARG A 65 21.31 9.64 8.66
N GLU A 66 22.40 9.84 9.39
CA GLU A 66 23.56 8.95 9.33
C GLU A 66 23.19 7.50 9.66
N THR A 67 22.30 7.28 10.64
CA THR A 67 21.81 5.94 11.02
C THR A 67 20.94 5.33 9.90
N GLY A 68 20.11 6.14 9.25
CA GLY A 68 19.36 5.66 8.08
C GLY A 68 20.27 5.30 6.92
N ASP A 69 21.28 6.11 6.64
CA ASP A 69 22.27 5.84 5.59
C ASP A 69 23.07 4.56 5.90
N GLU A 70 23.46 4.31 7.15
CA GLU A 70 24.10 3.06 7.57
C GLU A 70 23.22 1.84 7.28
N LEU A 71 21.92 1.90 7.57
CA LEU A 71 20.98 0.83 7.25
C LEU A 71 20.89 0.56 5.73
N LEU A 72 20.80 1.62 4.93
CA LEU A 72 20.77 1.49 3.47
C LEU A 72 22.07 0.90 2.92
N ILE A 73 23.22 1.27 3.48
CA ILE A 73 24.54 0.70 3.13
C ILE A 73 24.55 -0.81 3.42
N GLU A 74 24.11 -1.22 4.61
CA GLU A 74 24.09 -2.63 5.02
C GLU A 74 23.20 -3.47 4.09
N ILE A 75 22.03 -2.95 3.72
CA ILE A 75 21.14 -3.58 2.72
C ILE A 75 21.84 -3.67 1.37
N GLY A 76 22.46 -2.58 0.91
CA GLY A 76 23.18 -2.54 -0.37
C GLY A 76 24.33 -3.57 -0.43
N GLU A 77 25.07 -3.73 0.65
CA GLU A 77 26.12 -4.75 0.75
C GLU A 77 25.56 -6.18 0.73
N ALA A 78 24.47 -6.40 1.46
CA ALA A 78 23.80 -7.71 1.45
C ALA A 78 23.31 -8.08 0.06
N LEU A 79 22.67 -7.16 -0.65
CA LEU A 79 22.17 -7.37 -2.01
C LEU A 79 23.30 -7.65 -3.00
N LYS A 80 24.40 -6.88 -2.96
CA LYS A 80 25.58 -7.15 -3.80
C LYS A 80 26.20 -8.53 -3.57
N ASN A 81 26.21 -8.98 -2.31
CA ASN A 81 26.70 -10.31 -1.99
C ASN A 81 25.78 -11.39 -2.58
N ILE A 82 24.46 -11.18 -2.54
CA ILE A 82 23.48 -12.07 -3.17
C ILE A 82 23.66 -12.04 -4.70
N ASP A 83 23.83 -10.88 -5.32
CA ASP A 83 24.10 -10.73 -6.75
C ASP A 83 25.33 -11.53 -7.19
N ALA A 84 26.42 -11.45 -6.41
CA ALA A 84 27.65 -12.15 -6.71
C ALA A 84 27.54 -13.69 -6.61
N VAL A 85 26.67 -14.19 -5.72
CA VAL A 85 26.52 -15.64 -5.47
C VAL A 85 25.48 -16.26 -6.40
N TYR A 86 24.36 -15.57 -6.63
CA TYR A 86 23.19 -16.12 -7.31
C TYR A 86 22.96 -15.56 -8.71
N GLY A 87 23.78 -14.58 -9.15
CA GLY A 87 23.62 -13.94 -10.46
C GLY A 87 22.38 -13.05 -10.55
N THR A 88 21.88 -12.56 -9.41
CA THR A 88 20.78 -11.59 -9.37
C THR A 88 21.28 -10.21 -9.79
N ILE A 89 20.40 -9.29 -10.06
CA ILE A 89 20.71 -7.90 -10.36
C ILE A 89 19.90 -7.04 -9.42
N SER A 90 20.56 -6.31 -8.55
CA SER A 90 19.93 -5.40 -7.58
C SER A 90 20.05 -3.95 -8.02
N GLY A 91 19.03 -3.14 -7.67
CA GLY A 91 19.01 -1.71 -7.94
C GLY A 91 18.42 -0.91 -6.79
N TYR A 92 18.92 0.32 -6.64
CA TYR A 92 18.41 1.29 -5.68
C TYR A 92 17.43 2.24 -6.37
N MET A 93 16.19 2.28 -5.87
CA MET A 93 15.12 3.05 -6.48
C MET A 93 14.94 4.43 -5.87
N GLY A 94 15.66 4.70 -4.78
CA GLY A 94 15.61 5.94 -4.00
C GLY A 94 14.83 5.79 -2.70
N GLY A 95 15.14 6.63 -1.72
CA GLY A 95 14.54 6.54 -0.38
C GLY A 95 14.94 5.27 0.34
N ASP A 96 13.99 4.45 0.65
CA ASP A 96 14.11 3.13 1.27
C ASP A 96 13.71 1.98 0.33
N ASN A 97 13.68 2.27 -0.97
CA ASN A 97 13.17 1.36 -2.00
C ASN A 97 14.29 0.70 -2.79
N PHE A 98 14.17 -0.61 -2.96
CA PHE A 98 15.09 -1.42 -3.76
C PHE A 98 14.30 -2.36 -4.68
N CYS A 99 14.93 -2.78 -5.77
CA CYS A 99 14.42 -3.85 -6.63
C CYS A 99 15.52 -4.86 -6.91
N VAL A 100 15.14 -6.13 -7.00
CA VAL A 100 16.01 -7.22 -7.42
C VAL A 100 15.35 -8.01 -8.54
N ILE A 101 16.08 -8.28 -9.63
CA ILE A 101 15.63 -9.17 -10.69
C ILE A 101 16.51 -10.43 -10.70
N PHE A 102 15.89 -11.58 -10.91
CA PHE A 102 16.55 -12.89 -10.94
C PHE A 102 15.74 -13.88 -11.76
N GLU A 103 16.41 -14.94 -12.26
CA GLU A 103 15.75 -16.08 -12.88
C GLU A 103 14.83 -16.76 -11.85
N GLU A 104 13.62 -17.15 -12.28
CA GLU A 104 12.62 -17.75 -11.39
C GLU A 104 13.19 -18.85 -10.51
N ASN A 105 13.22 -18.60 -9.21
CA ASN A 105 13.68 -19.54 -8.20
C ASN A 105 13.14 -19.14 -6.82
N ASP A 106 12.28 -19.96 -6.24
CA ASP A 106 11.68 -19.70 -4.94
C ASP A 106 12.69 -19.65 -3.79
N ASP A 107 13.80 -20.36 -3.89
CA ASP A 107 14.86 -20.33 -2.88
C ASP A 107 15.52 -18.93 -2.83
N ILE A 108 15.73 -18.30 -3.99
CA ILE A 108 16.33 -16.96 -4.06
C ILE A 108 15.44 -15.92 -3.39
N ILE A 109 14.12 -15.99 -3.59
CA ILE A 109 13.16 -15.09 -2.92
C ILE A 109 13.29 -15.22 -1.40
N ASN A 110 13.30 -16.45 -0.88
CA ASN A 110 13.42 -16.69 0.55
C ASN A 110 14.76 -16.21 1.10
N ILE A 111 15.86 -16.44 0.38
CA ILE A 111 17.20 -15.95 0.77
C ILE A 111 17.22 -14.43 0.88
N ILE A 112 16.66 -13.71 -0.13
CA ILE A 112 16.60 -12.25 -0.11
C ILE A 112 15.75 -11.80 1.07
N ARG A 113 14.53 -12.35 1.24
CA ARG A 113 13.61 -11.98 2.31
C ARG A 113 14.22 -12.19 3.69
N GLU A 114 14.76 -13.37 3.97
CA GLU A 114 15.37 -13.70 5.26
C GLU A 114 16.56 -12.78 5.55
N LYS A 115 17.42 -12.55 4.56
CA LYS A 115 18.60 -11.70 4.72
C LYS A 115 18.23 -10.25 5.01
N ILE A 116 17.32 -9.69 4.20
CA ILE A 116 16.92 -8.28 4.35
C ILE A 116 16.06 -8.09 5.60
N SER A 117 15.11 -8.99 5.88
CA SER A 117 14.32 -8.93 7.11
C SER A 117 15.20 -9.06 8.36
N GLY A 118 16.26 -9.87 8.31
CA GLY A 118 17.22 -10.00 9.41
C GLY A 118 18.03 -8.72 9.66
N ILE A 119 18.21 -7.87 8.66
CA ILE A 119 18.87 -6.56 8.80
C ILE A 119 17.87 -5.51 9.32
N VAL A 120 16.66 -5.49 8.74
CA VAL A 120 15.69 -4.41 8.91
C VAL A 120 14.84 -4.59 10.17
N ASN A 121 14.33 -5.81 10.41
CA ASN A 121 13.37 -6.05 11.48
C ASN A 121 14.06 -5.93 12.85
N GLY A 122 13.55 -5.01 13.66
CA GLY A 122 14.14 -4.74 14.96
C GLY A 122 15.52 -4.06 14.88
N TYR A 123 15.80 -3.28 13.83
CA TYR A 123 17.08 -2.59 13.65
C TYR A 123 17.47 -1.82 14.91
N ARG A 124 18.70 -2.08 15.38
CA ARG A 124 19.24 -1.55 16.67
C ARG A 124 18.35 -1.84 17.90
N GLY A 125 17.57 -2.92 17.87
CA GLY A 125 16.74 -3.36 19.01
C GLY A 125 15.38 -2.66 19.12
N HIS A 126 14.93 -1.99 18.04
CA HIS A 126 13.66 -1.30 17.99
C HIS A 126 12.70 -1.99 17.04
N ASP A 127 11.58 -2.51 17.52
CA ASP A 127 10.52 -3.18 16.74
C ASP A 127 9.62 -2.17 15.97
N ILE A 128 10.23 -1.12 15.39
CA ILE A 128 9.50 -0.09 14.65
C ILE A 128 9.62 -0.26 13.14
N THR A 129 10.61 -1.04 12.69
CA THR A 129 10.89 -1.24 11.26
C THR A 129 10.60 -2.66 10.83
N ARG A 130 10.06 -2.80 9.64
CA ARG A 130 9.79 -4.07 8.99
C ARG A 130 10.07 -3.96 7.50
N ALA A 131 10.67 -5.00 6.92
CA ALA A 131 10.82 -5.11 5.49
C ALA A 131 9.55 -5.71 4.87
N TYR A 132 9.05 -5.08 3.81
CA TYR A 132 7.96 -5.59 2.99
C TYR A 132 8.42 -5.84 1.56
N PHE A 133 7.79 -6.79 0.92
CA PHE A 133 8.17 -7.28 -0.40
C PHE A 133 6.96 -7.40 -1.32
N GLY A 134 7.12 -6.95 -2.55
CA GLY A 134 6.19 -7.20 -3.63
C GLY A 134 6.89 -7.94 -4.75
N ALA A 135 6.30 -9.01 -5.23
CA ALA A 135 6.89 -9.85 -6.25
C ALA A 135 6.04 -9.88 -7.52
N TYR A 136 6.70 -9.83 -8.68
CA TYR A 136 6.10 -10.05 -9.98
C TYR A 136 6.89 -11.11 -10.74
N LYS A 137 6.19 -12.03 -11.39
CA LYS A 137 6.77 -13.05 -12.26
C LYS A 137 6.46 -12.71 -13.70
N THR A 138 7.48 -12.71 -14.55
CA THR A 138 7.31 -12.40 -15.97
C THR A 138 6.41 -13.44 -16.63
N ALA A 139 5.21 -13.05 -17.00
CA ALA A 139 4.29 -13.88 -17.77
C ALA A 139 4.33 -13.54 -19.26
N ASP A 140 4.64 -12.29 -19.59
CA ASP A 140 4.68 -11.74 -20.93
C ASP A 140 6.07 -11.14 -21.22
N LYS A 141 6.58 -11.34 -22.44
CA LYS A 141 7.89 -10.85 -22.87
C LYS A 141 7.83 -9.45 -23.50
N ASP A 142 6.64 -8.93 -23.75
CA ASP A 142 6.44 -7.65 -24.40
C ASP A 142 6.42 -6.47 -23.40
N ILE A 143 6.59 -6.74 -22.08
CA ILE A 143 6.63 -5.70 -21.04
C ILE A 143 8.05 -5.31 -20.68
N THR A 144 8.25 -4.04 -20.39
CA THR A 144 9.55 -3.49 -19.98
C THR A 144 9.86 -3.81 -18.52
N THR A 145 11.13 -3.81 -18.13
CA THR A 145 11.54 -3.93 -16.72
C THR A 145 10.89 -2.85 -15.84
N GLY A 146 10.67 -1.65 -16.39
CA GLY A 146 9.97 -0.58 -15.68
C GLY A 146 8.55 -0.98 -15.29
N GLU A 147 7.77 -1.53 -16.23
CA GLU A 147 6.41 -2.02 -15.98
C GLU A 147 6.41 -3.21 -15.01
N MET A 148 7.38 -4.11 -15.12
CA MET A 148 7.55 -5.22 -14.16
C MET A 148 7.79 -4.70 -12.73
N CYS A 149 8.60 -3.64 -12.59
CA CYS A 149 8.79 -2.97 -11.31
C CYS A 149 7.48 -2.38 -10.79
N ASP A 150 6.70 -1.72 -11.65
CA ASP A 150 5.42 -1.10 -11.25
C ASP A 150 4.44 -2.16 -10.74
N TYR A 151 4.38 -3.34 -11.37
CA TYR A 151 3.59 -4.48 -10.88
C TYR A 151 4.09 -4.99 -9.53
N ALA A 152 5.40 -5.14 -9.36
CA ALA A 152 5.98 -5.56 -8.09
C ALA A 152 5.71 -4.53 -6.98
N TYR A 153 5.78 -3.23 -7.28
CA TYR A 153 5.40 -2.17 -6.33
C TYR A 153 3.91 -2.19 -6.00
N GLY A 154 3.03 -2.45 -6.96
CA GLY A 154 1.60 -2.66 -6.70
C GLY A 154 1.35 -3.78 -5.68
N ALA A 155 2.03 -4.91 -5.84
CA ALA A 155 1.97 -6.02 -4.88
C ALA A 155 2.58 -5.65 -3.51
N LEU A 156 3.66 -4.87 -3.49
CA LEU A 156 4.30 -4.36 -2.26
C LEU A 156 3.34 -3.51 -1.42
N GLU A 157 2.60 -2.60 -2.03
CA GLU A 157 1.60 -1.79 -1.34
C GLU A 157 0.48 -2.63 -0.70
N ILE A 158 0.13 -3.75 -1.33
CA ILE A 158 -0.82 -4.70 -0.75
C ILE A 158 -0.20 -5.47 0.43
N ALA A 159 1.08 -5.86 0.33
CA ALA A 159 1.79 -6.50 1.43
C ALA A 159 1.80 -5.61 2.68
N LYS A 160 2.08 -4.30 2.53
CA LYS A 160 2.06 -3.32 3.63
C LYS A 160 0.70 -3.22 4.35
N GLN A 161 -0.40 -3.53 3.67
CA GLN A 161 -1.74 -3.50 4.25
C GLN A 161 -2.10 -4.79 5.01
N ARG A 162 -1.24 -5.81 4.96
CA ARG A 162 -1.46 -7.14 5.56
C ARG A 162 -0.42 -7.43 6.63
N PRO A 163 -0.70 -7.14 7.91
CA PRO A 163 0.28 -7.31 9.00
C PRO A 163 0.79 -8.75 9.19
N ASP A 164 0.04 -9.73 8.71
CA ASP A 164 0.34 -11.17 8.80
C ASP A 164 1.33 -11.66 7.73
N LYS A 165 1.55 -10.87 6.67
CA LYS A 165 2.40 -11.25 5.54
C LYS A 165 3.37 -10.12 5.21
N ASP A 166 4.63 -10.47 5.00
CA ASP A 166 5.68 -9.55 4.58
C ASP A 166 5.87 -9.49 3.06
N ILE A 167 5.28 -10.45 2.32
CA ILE A 167 5.34 -10.53 0.85
C ILE A 167 3.97 -10.70 0.22
N CYS A 168 3.77 -10.06 -0.92
CA CYS A 168 2.64 -10.29 -1.82
C CYS A 168 3.14 -10.52 -3.24
N TRP A 169 2.52 -11.46 -3.95
CA TRP A 169 2.71 -11.66 -5.38
C TRP A 169 1.68 -10.85 -6.15
N TYR A 170 2.14 -10.23 -7.23
CA TYR A 170 1.25 -9.54 -8.15
C TYR A 170 0.27 -10.52 -8.82
N ASP A 171 -0.99 -10.13 -8.86
CA ASP A 171 -2.06 -10.81 -9.57
C ASP A 171 -2.89 -9.74 -10.31
N GLU A 172 -3.29 -10.04 -11.55
CA GLU A 172 -4.12 -9.12 -12.33
C GLU A 172 -5.45 -8.74 -11.64
N SER A 173 -5.98 -9.61 -10.78
CA SER A 173 -7.17 -9.31 -9.99
C SER A 173 -6.96 -8.12 -9.06
N MET A 174 -5.73 -7.91 -8.56
CA MET A 174 -5.36 -6.81 -7.67
C MET A 174 -5.47 -5.45 -8.37
N VAL A 175 -5.06 -5.39 -9.65
CA VAL A 175 -5.20 -4.15 -10.45
C VAL A 175 -6.67 -3.83 -10.68
N ARG A 176 -7.45 -4.84 -11.01
CA ARG A 176 -8.91 -4.66 -11.19
C ARG A 176 -9.59 -4.20 -9.92
N GLU A 177 -9.17 -4.71 -8.76
CA GLU A 177 -9.66 -4.26 -7.46
C GLU A 177 -9.27 -2.80 -7.19
N GLN A 178 -8.00 -2.42 -7.41
CA GLN A 178 -7.55 -1.04 -7.24
C GLN A 178 -8.24 -0.07 -8.21
N GLU A 179 -8.41 -0.45 -9.46
CA GLU A 179 -9.16 0.35 -10.43
C GLU A 179 -10.63 0.50 -10.05
N ALA A 180 -11.25 -0.59 -9.56
CA ALA A 180 -12.63 -0.55 -9.07
C ALA A 180 -12.77 0.36 -7.84
N GLU A 181 -11.82 0.29 -6.89
CA GLU A 181 -11.74 1.18 -5.73
C GLU A 181 -11.57 2.64 -6.16
N ALA A 182 -10.65 2.91 -7.10
CA ALA A 182 -10.41 4.26 -7.60
C ALA A 182 -11.62 4.88 -8.30
N LYS A 183 -12.43 4.06 -8.98
CA LYS A 183 -13.70 4.48 -9.60
C LYS A 183 -14.81 4.67 -8.58
N LEU A 184 -14.85 3.83 -7.54
CA LEU A 184 -15.92 3.83 -6.54
C LEU A 184 -15.86 5.04 -5.61
N MET A 185 -14.67 5.54 -5.25
CA MET A 185 -14.55 6.71 -4.35
C MET A 185 -15.25 7.97 -4.84
N PRO A 186 -15.05 8.45 -6.10
CA PRO A 186 -15.82 9.58 -6.63
C PRO A 186 -17.33 9.32 -6.66
N GLU A 187 -17.76 8.08 -6.95
CA GLU A 187 -19.17 7.70 -6.94
C GLU A 187 -19.77 7.82 -5.52
N ILE A 188 -19.04 7.35 -4.50
CA ILE A 188 -19.46 7.47 -3.09
C ILE A 188 -19.66 8.93 -2.70
N CYS A 189 -18.69 9.81 -3.03
CA CYS A 189 -18.79 11.23 -2.73
C CYS A 189 -20.03 11.86 -3.39
N SER A 190 -20.24 11.57 -4.67
CA SER A 190 -21.43 12.04 -5.41
C SER A 190 -22.74 11.48 -4.82
N ALA A 191 -22.76 10.21 -4.45
CA ALA A 191 -23.92 9.56 -3.84
C ALA A 191 -24.30 10.15 -2.47
N MET A 192 -23.30 10.59 -1.68
CA MET A 192 -23.58 11.31 -0.43
C MET A 192 -24.27 12.65 -0.69
N ASP A 193 -23.76 13.44 -1.65
CA ASP A 193 -24.34 14.73 -2.02
C ASP A 193 -25.74 14.59 -2.62
N ASN A 194 -25.99 13.51 -3.39
CA ASN A 194 -27.27 13.21 -4.02
C ASN A 194 -28.30 12.55 -3.08
N GLY A 195 -27.92 12.23 -1.84
CA GLY A 195 -28.82 11.63 -0.86
C GLY A 195 -29.12 10.14 -1.07
N GLU A 196 -28.28 9.42 -1.82
CA GLU A 196 -28.46 8.00 -2.15
C GLU A 196 -28.20 7.09 -0.94
N PHE A 197 -27.52 7.58 0.09
CA PHE A 197 -27.32 6.85 1.34
C PHE A 197 -28.55 6.99 2.26
N THR A 198 -28.96 5.87 2.80
CA THR A 198 -30.06 5.77 3.79
C THR A 198 -29.67 4.72 4.85
N PHE A 199 -30.58 4.43 5.75
CA PHE A 199 -30.42 3.36 6.72
C PHE A 199 -31.65 2.47 6.80
N TYR A 200 -31.41 1.19 7.11
CA TYR A 200 -32.47 0.24 7.49
C TYR A 200 -32.36 -0.05 8.97
N LEU A 201 -33.51 -0.35 9.59
CA LEU A 201 -33.58 -0.68 11.01
C LEU A 201 -33.65 -2.19 11.18
N GLN A 202 -32.64 -2.75 11.85
CA GLN A 202 -32.66 -4.14 12.27
C GLN A 202 -33.21 -4.23 13.69
N PRO A 203 -34.34 -4.92 13.93
CA PRO A 203 -34.95 -4.98 15.26
C PRO A 203 -34.07 -5.78 16.23
N LYS A 204 -34.00 -5.29 17.47
CA LYS A 204 -33.37 -5.97 18.62
C LYS A 204 -34.49 -6.50 19.52
N CYS A 205 -34.50 -7.82 19.73
CA CYS A 205 -35.57 -8.52 20.48
C CYS A 205 -35.02 -9.21 21.69
N ILE A 206 -35.86 -9.31 22.73
CA ILE A 206 -35.62 -10.18 23.88
C ILE A 206 -35.84 -11.63 23.44
N LEU A 207 -34.84 -12.49 23.53
CA LEU A 207 -34.90 -13.89 23.05
C LEU A 207 -36.03 -14.68 23.67
N GLN A 208 -36.29 -14.49 24.98
CA GLN A 208 -37.31 -15.24 25.72
C GLN A 208 -38.76 -14.87 25.35
N THR A 209 -38.99 -13.64 24.92
CA THR A 209 -40.35 -13.12 24.72
C THR A 209 -40.64 -12.70 23.28
N GLY A 210 -39.61 -12.58 22.44
CA GLY A 210 -39.74 -12.02 21.08
C GLY A 210 -40.05 -10.51 21.05
N LYS A 211 -40.14 -9.85 22.24
CA LYS A 211 -40.49 -8.43 22.30
C LYS A 211 -39.36 -7.55 21.72
N ILE A 212 -39.71 -6.66 20.79
CA ILE A 212 -38.80 -5.67 20.24
C ILE A 212 -38.54 -4.61 21.33
N ILE A 213 -37.24 -4.33 21.62
CA ILE A 213 -36.80 -3.37 22.64
C ILE A 213 -35.98 -2.22 22.03
N GLY A 214 -35.64 -2.29 20.75
CA GLY A 214 -34.88 -1.28 20.04
C GLY A 214 -34.57 -1.75 18.64
N SER A 215 -33.74 -1.02 17.96
CA SER A 215 -33.23 -1.36 16.62
C SER A 215 -31.80 -0.89 16.44
N GLU A 216 -31.18 -1.37 15.39
CA GLU A 216 -29.87 -0.88 14.91
C GLU A 216 -30.04 -0.27 13.54
N ALA A 217 -29.51 0.94 13.36
CA ALA A 217 -29.46 1.61 12.07
C ALA A 217 -28.27 1.09 11.29
N LEU A 218 -28.53 0.44 10.18
CA LEU A 218 -27.56 -0.13 9.28
C LEU A 218 -27.56 0.63 7.96
N VAL A 219 -26.45 1.26 7.61
CA VAL A 219 -26.30 2.03 6.37
C VAL A 219 -26.64 1.19 5.13
N ARG A 220 -27.30 1.84 4.17
CA ARG A 220 -27.63 1.29 2.86
C ARG A 220 -27.35 2.33 1.79
N TRP A 221 -26.73 1.89 0.72
CA TRP A 221 -26.58 2.70 -0.48
C TRP A 221 -27.55 2.22 -1.55
N ILE A 222 -28.46 3.09 -1.96
CA ILE A 222 -29.46 2.82 -2.98
C ILE A 222 -29.15 3.74 -4.16
N SER A 223 -28.38 3.22 -5.10
CA SER A 223 -28.03 3.95 -6.32
C SER A 223 -29.19 3.92 -7.30
N PRO A 224 -29.58 5.04 -7.92
CA PRO A 224 -30.57 5.07 -8.98
C PRO A 224 -30.22 4.19 -10.19
N GLU A 225 -28.93 4.04 -10.48
CA GLU A 225 -28.43 3.30 -11.63
C GLU A 225 -28.13 1.83 -11.33
N LYS A 226 -27.51 1.57 -10.16
CA LYS A 226 -26.98 0.25 -9.77
C LYS A 226 -27.88 -0.51 -8.79
N GLY A 227 -28.91 0.15 -8.26
CA GLY A 227 -29.77 -0.41 -7.22
C GLY A 227 -29.06 -0.51 -5.86
N PHE A 228 -29.30 -1.59 -5.13
CA PHE A 228 -28.70 -1.81 -3.81
C PHE A 228 -27.23 -2.18 -3.89
N ILE A 229 -26.37 -1.38 -3.25
CA ILE A 229 -24.94 -1.64 -3.12
C ILE A 229 -24.66 -2.07 -1.67
N SER A 230 -24.00 -3.22 -1.52
CA SER A 230 -23.71 -3.80 -0.20
C SER A 230 -22.72 -2.95 0.60
N PRO A 231 -22.93 -2.74 1.92
CA PRO A 231 -21.98 -2.07 2.81
C PRO A 231 -20.56 -2.64 2.74
N GLY A 232 -20.42 -3.96 2.55
CA GLY A 232 -19.13 -4.62 2.39
C GLY A 232 -18.31 -4.16 1.18
N GLN A 233 -18.91 -3.48 0.21
CA GLN A 233 -18.22 -2.96 -0.96
C GLN A 233 -17.67 -1.55 -0.75
N PHE A 234 -18.28 -0.72 0.08
CA PHE A 234 -17.89 0.67 0.23
C PHE A 234 -17.33 1.04 1.61
N ILE A 235 -17.75 0.37 2.69
CA ILE A 235 -17.25 0.67 4.05
C ILE A 235 -15.73 0.48 4.14
N PRO A 236 -15.13 -0.67 3.72
CA PRO A 236 -13.68 -0.85 3.80
C PRO A 236 -12.90 0.23 3.04
N LEU A 237 -13.43 0.67 1.90
CA LEU A 237 -12.84 1.72 1.09
C LEU A 237 -12.86 3.08 1.79
N LEU A 238 -13.97 3.41 2.44
CA LEU A 238 -14.12 4.65 3.23
C LEU A 238 -13.21 4.65 4.45
N GLU A 239 -13.06 3.51 5.14
CA GLU A 239 -12.13 3.35 6.27
C GLU A 239 -10.68 3.55 5.82
N LYS A 240 -10.27 2.88 4.73
CA LYS A 240 -8.93 2.97 4.14
C LYS A 240 -8.56 4.42 3.75
N ASN A 241 -9.51 5.17 3.23
CA ASN A 241 -9.29 6.55 2.77
C ASN A 241 -9.64 7.63 3.83
N GLY A 242 -10.02 7.24 5.05
CA GLY A 242 -10.36 8.18 6.13
C GLY A 242 -11.66 8.96 5.92
N PHE A 243 -12.54 8.48 5.02
CA PHE A 243 -13.82 9.12 4.71
C PHE A 243 -15.00 8.53 5.48
N ILE A 244 -14.80 7.48 6.27
CA ILE A 244 -15.86 6.80 7.01
C ILE A 244 -16.59 7.76 7.96
N ASN A 245 -15.86 8.65 8.62
CA ASN A 245 -16.42 9.67 9.52
C ASN A 245 -17.50 10.53 8.83
N LYS A 246 -17.30 10.94 7.58
CA LYS A 246 -18.30 11.71 6.82
C LYS A 246 -19.61 10.94 6.63
N LEU A 247 -19.50 9.64 6.31
CA LEU A 247 -20.66 8.78 6.15
C LEU A 247 -21.38 8.56 7.49
N ASP A 248 -20.62 8.33 8.55
CA ASP A 248 -21.17 8.10 9.89
C ASP A 248 -21.97 9.33 10.36
N VAL A 249 -21.39 10.52 10.30
CA VAL A 249 -22.09 11.79 10.63
C VAL A 249 -23.34 11.99 9.78
N TYR A 250 -23.27 11.70 8.47
CA TYR A 250 -24.42 11.81 7.57
C TYR A 250 -25.56 10.86 7.99
N ILE A 251 -25.25 9.61 8.35
CA ILE A 251 -26.25 8.64 8.79
C ILE A 251 -26.81 9.00 10.16
N TRP A 252 -25.97 9.47 11.10
CA TRP A 252 -26.42 9.92 12.44
C TRP A 252 -27.43 11.06 12.31
N ASP A 253 -27.17 12.05 11.45
CA ASP A 253 -28.08 13.15 11.21
C ASP A 253 -29.42 12.64 10.64
N LYS A 254 -29.40 11.75 9.65
CA LYS A 254 -30.63 11.13 9.11
C LYS A 254 -31.42 10.34 10.15
N VAL A 255 -30.75 9.62 11.04
CA VAL A 255 -31.40 8.88 12.14
C VAL A 255 -32.03 9.86 13.12
N CYS A 256 -31.33 10.91 13.54
CA CYS A 256 -31.86 11.95 14.42
C CYS A 256 -33.07 12.67 13.82
N GLN A 257 -33.00 13.06 12.55
CA GLN A 257 -34.13 13.67 11.83
C GLN A 257 -35.35 12.73 11.77
N THR A 258 -35.13 11.44 11.56
CA THR A 258 -36.20 10.45 11.53
C THR A 258 -36.85 10.25 12.89
N ILE A 259 -36.05 10.16 13.97
CA ILE A 259 -36.54 10.11 15.34
C ILE A 259 -37.36 11.36 15.66
N ARG A 260 -36.84 12.55 15.33
CA ARG A 260 -37.54 13.82 15.56
C ARG A 260 -38.90 13.83 14.88
N ARG A 261 -38.97 13.47 13.58
CA ARG A 261 -40.21 13.38 12.84
C ARG A 261 -41.23 12.43 13.49
N TRP A 262 -40.80 11.24 13.92
CA TRP A 262 -41.70 10.27 14.58
C TRP A 262 -42.24 10.78 15.92
N LEU A 263 -41.43 11.48 16.68
CA LEU A 263 -41.87 12.12 17.93
C LEU A 263 -42.90 13.23 17.66
N ASP A 264 -42.67 14.05 16.62
CA ASP A 264 -43.60 15.12 16.21
C ASP A 264 -44.93 14.54 15.68
N GLU A 265 -44.91 13.34 15.09
CA GLU A 265 -46.08 12.56 14.67
C GLU A 265 -46.79 11.86 15.86
N GLY A 266 -46.30 12.01 17.10
CA GLY A 266 -46.84 11.38 18.31
C GLY A 266 -46.58 9.87 18.42
N ARG A 267 -45.62 9.34 17.68
CA ARG A 267 -45.26 7.90 17.74
C ARG A 267 -44.39 7.62 18.95
N THR A 268 -44.56 6.42 19.50
CA THR A 268 -43.60 5.89 20.49
C THR A 268 -42.35 5.39 19.79
N VAL A 269 -41.20 6.01 20.09
CA VAL A 269 -39.90 5.65 19.49
C VAL A 269 -39.13 4.78 20.47
N LEU A 270 -38.70 3.59 20.00
CA LEU A 270 -37.74 2.73 20.72
C LEU A 270 -36.31 3.21 20.47
N PRO A 271 -35.36 2.89 21.35
CA PRO A 271 -33.96 3.22 21.15
C PRO A 271 -33.42 2.70 19.80
N ILE A 272 -32.68 3.55 19.08
CA ILE A 272 -31.98 3.21 17.86
C ILE A 272 -30.48 3.32 18.13
N SER A 273 -29.74 2.22 18.00
CA SER A 273 -28.27 2.25 18.06
C SER A 273 -27.71 2.57 16.67
N ILE A 274 -26.61 3.30 16.68
CA ILE A 274 -25.84 3.67 15.49
C ILE A 274 -24.43 3.08 15.63
N ASN A 275 -23.79 2.81 14.48
CA ASN A 275 -22.40 2.39 14.46
C ASN A 275 -21.49 3.61 14.60
N VAL A 276 -20.34 3.44 15.25
CA VAL A 276 -19.30 4.44 15.46
C VAL A 276 -17.99 3.81 15.04
N SER A 277 -17.29 4.43 14.10
CA SER A 277 -16.01 3.96 13.63
C SER A 277 -14.87 4.29 14.61
N ARG A 278 -13.74 3.62 14.49
CA ARG A 278 -12.55 4.00 15.28
C ARG A 278 -12.08 5.41 14.93
N ALA A 279 -12.21 5.80 13.66
CA ALA A 279 -11.85 7.14 13.21
C ALA A 279 -12.66 8.24 13.91
N ASP A 280 -13.95 7.99 14.21
CA ASP A 280 -14.81 8.95 14.93
C ASP A 280 -14.31 9.20 16.34
N ILE A 281 -13.88 8.13 17.06
CA ILE A 281 -13.39 8.23 18.44
C ILE A 281 -12.15 9.14 18.53
N TYR A 282 -11.27 9.10 17.53
CA TYR A 282 -10.04 9.89 17.51
C TYR A 282 -10.19 11.29 16.88
N SER A 283 -11.30 11.56 16.20
CA SER A 283 -11.57 12.86 15.56
C SER A 283 -12.50 13.76 16.38
N MET A 284 -13.04 13.29 17.49
CA MET A 284 -13.86 14.06 18.42
C MET A 284 -12.96 14.79 19.44
N ASP A 285 -12.30 15.89 19.01
CA ASP A 285 -11.75 16.94 19.89
C ASP A 285 -12.64 18.18 19.84
#